data_74fca0bda875abdcce37dca977e33c42
#
_entry.id   74fca0bda875abdcce37dca977e33c42
#
_cell.length_a   1.000
_cell.length_b   1.000
_cell.length_c   1.000
_cell.angle_alpha   90.00
_cell.angle_beta   90.00
_cell.angle_gamma   90.00
#
_symmetry.space_group_name_H-M   'P 1'
#
loop_
_entity.id
_entity.type
_entity.pdbx_description
1 polymer ?
#
loop_
_entity_poly.entity_id
_entity_poly.type
_entity_poly.pdbx_seq_one_letter_code
_entity_poly.pdbx_strand_id
1 'polypeptide(L)'
;MNLKITKRILQICFLLIIYSSNLLGQKPFKIVSLAPNWTNIVAALDATDQLYGVTRYCVLPDSIPWLVKEGKLEIVGGFADVNYTRIREIQPDLILTCTGIQANIRDKFLAEGYNVLHMEETSLEEVYSMIQELGNSIGRTEVAKKLIADIKCDLQNVVEKYQNFPKVTVYYEINYYHKCVPGKDSYITELIKMVGGEPVFSNRPGIAPSVTWDEVVKANPDVILIPIWDYAGGPYFEGNKVGWGTTTPFEIAHRKGASNVNAIKNGKVRYINSAKTKQAGPQIPVAAELFGKTIHAESDFDLLNID
;
A
#
# COMPACT_ATOMS: atom_id res chain seq x y z
N MET A 1 3.89 -56.53 34.18
CA MET A 1 3.83 -55.34 33.33
C MET A 1 5.26 -54.91 33.05
N ASN A 2 5.68 -54.83 31.79
CA ASN A 2 7.09 -54.91 31.35
C ASN A 2 7.81 -53.59 31.63
N LEU A 3 8.80 -53.57 32.50
CA LEU A 3 9.59 -52.41 32.94
C LEU A 3 10.16 -51.56 31.76
N LYS A 4 10.37 -52.21 30.61
CA LYS A 4 10.81 -51.56 29.38
C LYS A 4 9.73 -50.69 28.71
N ILE A 5 8.45 -51.07 28.85
CA ILE A 5 7.31 -50.33 28.28
C ILE A 5 7.07 -49.08 29.14
N THR A 6 7.11 -49.23 30.46
CA THR A 6 6.93 -48.10 31.39
C THR A 6 8.02 -47.02 31.22
N LYS A 7 9.30 -47.40 31.01
CA LYS A 7 10.39 -46.47 30.73
C LYS A 7 10.20 -45.73 29.40
N ARG A 8 9.72 -46.41 28.34
CA ARG A 8 9.45 -45.75 27.04
C ARG A 8 8.27 -44.75 27.11
N ILE A 9 7.22 -45.10 27.83
CA ILE A 9 6.09 -44.21 28.04
C ILE A 9 6.50 -42.96 28.84
N LEU A 10 7.31 -43.13 29.91
CA LEU A 10 7.87 -42.01 30.68
C LEU A 10 8.76 -41.08 29.81
N GLN A 11 9.58 -41.65 28.93
CA GLN A 11 10.42 -40.87 28.00
C GLN A 11 9.58 -40.08 26.97
N ILE A 12 8.52 -40.68 26.44
CA ILE A 12 7.61 -39.98 25.49
C ILE A 12 6.84 -38.88 26.19
N CYS A 13 6.33 -39.13 27.41
CA CYS A 13 5.67 -38.08 28.19
C CYS A 13 6.60 -36.94 28.57
N PHE A 14 7.85 -37.24 28.92
CA PHE A 14 8.87 -36.23 29.23
C PHE A 14 9.24 -35.39 28.01
N LEU A 15 9.37 -36.02 26.83
CA LEU A 15 9.58 -35.32 25.56
C LEU A 15 8.37 -34.45 25.17
N LEU A 16 7.16 -34.92 25.39
CA LEU A 16 5.94 -34.14 25.15
C LEU A 16 5.80 -32.96 26.12
N ILE A 17 6.24 -33.11 27.39
CA ILE A 17 6.24 -32.01 28.37
C ILE A 17 7.29 -30.97 28.01
N ILE A 18 8.49 -31.39 27.55
CA ILE A 18 9.51 -30.44 27.07
C ILE A 18 9.06 -29.72 25.79
N TYR A 19 8.38 -30.43 24.90
CA TYR A 19 7.84 -29.81 23.68
C TYR A 19 6.71 -28.81 23.98
N SER A 20 5.81 -29.15 24.93
CA SER A 20 4.74 -28.25 25.37
C SER A 20 5.25 -27.06 26.19
N SER A 21 6.33 -27.21 26.99
CA SER A 21 6.91 -26.10 27.75
C SER A 21 7.66 -25.09 26.87
N ASN A 22 8.20 -25.52 25.72
CA ASN A 22 8.79 -24.59 24.74
C ASN A 22 7.74 -23.81 23.93
N LEU A 23 6.47 -24.29 23.84
CA LEU A 23 5.38 -23.53 23.21
C LEU A 23 4.72 -22.51 24.17
N LEU A 24 4.83 -22.70 25.47
CA LEU A 24 4.15 -21.88 26.49
C LEU A 24 4.92 -20.63 26.93
N GLY A 25 6.08 -20.34 26.36
CA GLY A 25 6.98 -19.28 26.85
C GLY A 25 7.52 -18.28 25.82
N GLN A 26 7.18 -18.39 24.54
CA GLN A 26 7.63 -17.36 23.59
C GLN A 26 6.74 -16.13 23.71
N LYS A 27 7.33 -15.00 24.12
CA LYS A 27 6.69 -13.69 24.06
C LYS A 27 6.19 -13.48 22.62
N PRO A 28 4.91 -13.09 22.42
CA PRO A 28 4.40 -12.85 21.08
C PRO A 28 5.20 -11.74 20.39
N PHE A 29 5.62 -11.98 19.15
CA PHE A 29 6.30 -10.98 18.34
C PHE A 29 5.31 -9.87 17.98
N LYS A 30 5.65 -8.62 18.29
CA LYS A 30 4.76 -7.48 18.16
C LYS A 30 5.19 -6.56 17.03
N ILE A 31 4.28 -6.35 16.08
CA ILE A 31 4.46 -5.43 14.96
C ILE A 31 3.57 -4.19 15.15
N VAL A 32 4.15 -3.01 14.96
CA VAL A 32 3.40 -1.78 14.75
C VAL A 32 3.59 -1.33 13.30
N SER A 33 2.49 -1.29 12.55
CA SER A 33 2.48 -0.85 11.16
C SER A 33 2.00 0.59 11.04
N LEU A 34 2.88 1.48 10.61
CA LEU A 34 2.58 2.91 10.46
C LEU A 34 2.16 3.29 9.03
N ALA A 35 1.95 2.28 8.17
CA ALA A 35 1.52 2.52 6.80
C ALA A 35 0.57 1.42 6.28
N PRO A 36 -0.46 1.80 5.49
CA PRO A 36 -1.46 0.86 4.97
C PRO A 36 -0.90 -0.28 4.12
N ASN A 37 0.09 0.01 3.26
CA ASN A 37 0.77 -0.99 2.45
C ASN A 37 1.41 -2.09 3.30
N TRP A 38 2.13 -1.73 4.36
CA TRP A 38 2.73 -2.67 5.29
C TRP A 38 1.69 -3.51 6.03
N THR A 39 0.60 -2.89 6.51
CA THR A 39 -0.49 -3.62 7.17
C THR A 39 -1.07 -4.70 6.25
N ASN A 40 -1.26 -4.37 4.97
CA ASN A 40 -1.76 -5.29 3.96
C ASN A 40 -0.74 -6.42 3.67
N ILE A 41 0.57 -6.10 3.62
CA ILE A 41 1.63 -7.10 3.45
C ILE A 41 1.67 -8.05 4.66
N VAL A 42 1.64 -7.54 5.90
CA VAL A 42 1.62 -8.39 7.11
C VAL A 42 0.43 -9.34 7.08
N ALA A 43 -0.74 -8.85 6.70
CA ALA A 43 -1.94 -9.69 6.58
C ALA A 43 -1.79 -10.77 5.49
N ALA A 44 -1.20 -10.42 4.34
CA ALA A 44 -0.95 -11.36 3.24
C ALA A 44 0.16 -12.38 3.56
N LEU A 45 0.99 -12.11 4.56
CA LEU A 45 1.98 -13.04 5.09
C LEU A 45 1.43 -13.95 6.21
N ASP A 46 0.11 -14.00 6.41
CA ASP A 46 -0.55 -14.76 7.48
C ASP A 46 -0.01 -14.40 8.88
N ALA A 47 0.27 -13.11 9.12
CA ALA A 47 0.86 -12.62 10.37
C ALA A 47 0.02 -11.51 11.04
N THR A 48 -1.29 -11.47 10.77
CA THR A 48 -2.21 -10.48 11.35
C THR A 48 -2.28 -10.57 12.88
N ASP A 49 -2.05 -11.75 13.46
CA ASP A 49 -1.97 -12.00 14.89
C ASP A 49 -0.76 -11.34 15.55
N GLN A 50 0.24 -10.95 14.77
CA GLN A 50 1.42 -10.21 15.23
C GLN A 50 1.24 -8.68 15.16
N LEU A 51 0.14 -8.17 14.57
CA LEU A 51 -0.18 -6.75 14.55
C LEU A 51 -0.77 -6.31 15.89
N TYR A 52 -0.16 -5.29 16.52
CA TYR A 52 -0.61 -4.68 17.77
C TYR A 52 -1.03 -3.23 17.60
N GLY A 53 -0.48 -2.53 16.60
CA GLY A 53 -0.84 -1.16 16.30
C GLY A 53 -0.81 -0.88 14.80
N VAL A 54 -1.79 -0.08 14.35
CA VAL A 54 -1.92 0.37 12.96
C VAL A 54 -2.29 1.84 12.89
N THR A 55 -2.21 2.44 11.71
CA THR A 55 -2.75 3.79 11.51
C THR A 55 -4.24 3.74 11.19
N ARG A 56 -4.94 4.87 11.37
CA ARG A 56 -6.35 5.03 10.99
C ARG A 56 -6.62 4.89 9.48
N TYR A 57 -5.57 4.83 8.67
CA TYR A 57 -5.67 4.63 7.22
C TYR A 57 -5.49 3.16 6.79
N CYS A 58 -5.20 2.26 7.73
CA CYS A 58 -5.05 0.84 7.48
C CYS A 58 -6.44 0.17 7.40
N VAL A 59 -7.02 0.19 6.22
CA VAL A 59 -8.40 -0.30 5.97
C VAL A 59 -8.44 -1.59 5.17
N LEU A 60 -7.31 -2.06 4.68
CA LEU A 60 -7.20 -3.31 3.93
C LEU A 60 -6.25 -4.30 4.65
N PRO A 61 -6.55 -5.60 4.55
CA PRO A 61 -7.83 -6.19 4.12
C PRO A 61 -8.96 -5.88 5.10
N ASP A 62 -10.22 -6.20 4.74
CA ASP A 62 -11.43 -5.89 5.52
C ASP A 62 -11.41 -6.44 6.96
N SER A 63 -10.56 -7.43 7.24
CA SER A 63 -10.33 -7.95 8.59
C SER A 63 -9.70 -6.91 9.52
N ILE A 64 -8.91 -5.96 9.02
CA ILE A 64 -8.21 -4.96 9.83
C ILE A 64 -9.20 -4.02 10.54
N PRO A 65 -10.16 -3.36 9.84
CA PRO A 65 -11.21 -2.58 10.50
C PRO A 65 -12.00 -3.36 11.54
N TRP A 66 -12.30 -4.62 11.24
CA TRP A 66 -13.00 -5.48 12.18
C TRP A 66 -12.19 -5.73 13.46
N LEU A 67 -10.89 -6.04 13.35
CA LEU A 67 -9.99 -6.24 14.49
C LEU A 67 -9.87 -4.98 15.36
N VAL A 68 -9.85 -3.80 14.74
CA VAL A 68 -9.85 -2.52 15.47
C VAL A 68 -11.16 -2.33 16.21
N LYS A 69 -12.30 -2.58 15.59
CA LYS A 69 -13.63 -2.48 16.21
C LYS A 69 -13.79 -3.44 17.40
N GLU A 70 -13.22 -4.64 17.30
CA GLU A 70 -13.21 -5.64 18.39
C GLU A 70 -12.18 -5.32 19.50
N GLY A 71 -11.43 -4.24 19.40
CA GLY A 71 -10.36 -3.88 20.35
C GLY A 71 -9.16 -4.82 20.37
N LYS A 72 -9.01 -5.65 19.32
CA LYS A 72 -7.89 -6.59 19.15
C LYS A 72 -6.67 -5.94 18.50
N LEU A 73 -6.86 -4.82 17.83
CA LEU A 73 -5.85 -4.05 17.14
C LEU A 73 -6.06 -2.57 17.44
N GLU A 74 -4.97 -1.86 17.75
CA GLU A 74 -5.04 -0.48 18.20
C GLU A 74 -4.70 0.52 17.09
N ILE A 75 -5.39 1.66 17.06
CA ILE A 75 -5.00 2.81 16.23
C ILE A 75 -3.98 3.65 16.99
N VAL A 76 -2.75 3.66 16.48
CA VAL A 76 -1.62 4.40 17.07
C VAL A 76 -1.35 5.75 16.40
N GLY A 77 -2.30 6.26 15.63
CA GLY A 77 -2.23 7.58 14.99
C GLY A 77 -2.59 7.57 13.52
N GLY A 78 -2.12 8.58 12.78
CA GLY A 78 -2.21 8.68 11.32
C GLY A 78 -0.89 8.39 10.63
N PHE A 79 -0.79 8.78 9.35
CA PHE A 79 0.40 8.52 8.54
C PHE A 79 1.61 9.37 8.96
N ALA A 80 1.38 10.65 9.30
CA ALA A 80 2.43 11.58 9.72
C ALA A 80 2.31 12.02 11.20
N ASP A 81 1.17 11.77 11.82
CA ASP A 81 0.81 12.19 13.18
C ASP A 81 0.66 10.97 14.11
N VAL A 82 1.77 10.25 14.34
CA VAL A 82 1.80 9.04 15.16
C VAL A 82 1.82 9.35 16.67
N ASN A 83 1.19 8.49 17.46
CA ASN A 83 1.24 8.55 18.91
C ASN A 83 2.47 7.80 19.44
N TYR A 84 3.59 8.50 19.57
CA TYR A 84 4.86 7.92 20.02
C TYR A 84 4.76 7.28 21.42
N THR A 85 4.01 7.89 22.35
CA THR A 85 3.83 7.34 23.70
C THR A 85 3.16 5.97 23.62
N ARG A 86 2.08 5.88 22.85
CA ARG A 86 1.33 4.63 22.73
C ARG A 86 2.13 3.54 22.04
N ILE A 87 2.89 3.89 21.02
CA ILE A 87 3.78 2.93 20.33
C ILE A 87 4.82 2.37 21.32
N ARG A 88 5.41 3.22 22.18
CA ARG A 88 6.36 2.76 23.21
C ARG A 88 5.71 1.86 24.26
N GLU A 89 4.46 2.13 24.66
CA GLU A 89 3.70 1.27 25.59
C GLU A 89 3.43 -0.12 25.02
N ILE A 90 3.20 -0.24 23.71
CA ILE A 90 3.08 -1.54 23.01
C ILE A 90 4.38 -2.33 23.12
N GLN A 91 5.54 -1.66 23.15
CA GLN A 91 6.88 -2.27 23.10
C GLN A 91 7.02 -3.19 21.89
N PRO A 92 6.91 -2.66 20.64
CA PRO A 92 6.98 -3.48 19.44
C PRO A 92 8.38 -4.06 19.24
N ASP A 93 8.45 -5.27 18.71
CA ASP A 93 9.68 -5.92 18.26
C ASP A 93 10.08 -5.42 16.87
N LEU A 94 9.10 -4.92 16.08
CA LEU A 94 9.29 -4.34 14.74
C LEU A 94 8.31 -3.20 14.49
N ILE A 95 8.83 -2.10 13.95
CA ILE A 95 8.03 -0.96 13.47
C ILE A 95 8.18 -0.88 11.94
N LEU A 96 7.05 -0.74 11.24
CA LEU A 96 7.00 -0.65 9.79
C LEU A 96 6.65 0.78 9.38
N THR A 97 7.50 1.39 8.57
CA THR A 97 7.36 2.76 8.06
C THR A 97 7.55 2.80 6.55
N CYS A 98 7.04 3.83 5.88
CA CYS A 98 7.28 3.97 4.45
C CYS A 98 7.38 5.43 4.00
N THR A 99 7.98 5.63 2.83
CA THR A 99 8.17 6.89 2.10
C THR A 99 8.91 7.99 2.86
N GLY A 100 9.44 8.97 2.16
CA GLY A 100 10.17 10.09 2.75
C GLY A 100 9.39 10.92 3.78
N ILE A 101 8.02 10.88 3.74
CA ILE A 101 7.18 11.56 4.73
C ILE A 101 7.40 10.98 6.13
N GLN A 102 7.64 9.67 6.25
CA GLN A 102 7.89 8.99 7.52
C GLN A 102 9.38 8.86 7.87
N ALA A 103 10.30 9.44 7.10
CA ALA A 103 11.74 9.37 7.38
C ALA A 103 12.10 9.84 8.79
N ASN A 104 11.54 10.96 9.24
CA ASN A 104 11.78 11.46 10.59
C ASN A 104 11.20 10.53 11.68
N ILE A 105 10.09 9.84 11.40
CA ILE A 105 9.48 8.87 12.32
C ILE A 105 10.40 7.65 12.43
N ARG A 106 10.87 7.13 11.29
CA ARG A 106 11.87 6.06 11.21
C ARG A 106 13.11 6.40 12.03
N ASP A 107 13.73 7.55 11.74
CA ASP A 107 15.00 7.95 12.35
C ASP A 107 14.87 8.11 13.87
N LYS A 108 13.73 8.61 14.34
CA LYS A 108 13.46 8.73 15.77
C LYS A 108 13.36 7.38 16.46
N PHE A 109 12.64 6.40 15.89
CA PHE A 109 12.56 5.07 16.50
C PHE A 109 13.87 4.31 16.42
N LEU A 110 14.64 4.46 15.33
CA LEU A 110 15.99 3.91 15.24
C LEU A 110 16.91 4.48 16.33
N ALA A 111 16.87 5.78 16.57
CA ALA A 111 17.65 6.44 17.63
C ALA A 111 17.24 5.97 19.04
N GLU A 112 16.01 5.52 19.23
CA GLU A 112 15.51 4.93 20.47
C GLU A 112 15.82 3.43 20.60
N GLY A 113 16.48 2.82 19.61
CA GLY A 113 16.89 1.41 19.62
C GLY A 113 15.83 0.42 19.15
N TYR A 114 14.73 0.87 18.53
CA TYR A 114 13.75 -0.03 17.92
C TYR A 114 14.24 -0.58 16.59
N ASN A 115 13.80 -1.79 16.25
CA ASN A 115 13.95 -2.32 14.89
C ASN A 115 12.90 -1.64 14.01
N VAL A 116 13.34 -1.05 12.90
CA VAL A 116 12.45 -0.38 11.93
C VAL A 116 12.74 -0.92 10.53
N LEU A 117 11.72 -1.41 9.86
CA LEU A 117 11.77 -1.72 8.43
C LEU A 117 11.07 -0.59 7.66
N HIS A 118 11.77 -0.03 6.70
CA HIS A 118 11.33 1.14 5.94
C HIS A 118 11.34 0.88 4.45
N MET A 119 10.19 1.14 3.78
CA MET A 119 10.04 1.01 2.32
C MET A 119 9.94 2.39 1.69
N GLU A 120 10.77 2.68 0.71
CA GLU A 120 10.71 3.96 -0.03
C GLU A 120 9.69 3.95 -1.18
N GLU A 121 9.29 2.78 -1.67
CA GLU A 121 8.36 2.59 -2.82
C GLU A 121 8.93 3.11 -4.16
N THR A 122 10.24 2.98 -4.34
CA THR A 122 10.95 3.49 -5.52
C THR A 122 10.75 2.65 -6.78
N SER A 123 10.50 1.34 -6.63
CA SER A 123 10.33 0.40 -7.73
C SER A 123 9.55 -0.85 -7.30
N LEU A 124 9.05 -1.61 -8.28
CA LEU A 124 8.45 -2.92 -8.00
C LEU A 124 9.46 -3.89 -7.38
N GLU A 125 10.72 -3.84 -7.81
CA GLU A 125 11.76 -4.73 -7.27
C GLU A 125 12.07 -4.43 -5.80
N GLU A 126 12.10 -3.14 -5.42
CA GLU A 126 12.20 -2.76 -4.01
C GLU A 126 11.03 -3.31 -3.20
N VAL A 127 9.80 -3.18 -3.69
CA VAL A 127 8.61 -3.71 -3.01
C VAL A 127 8.74 -5.22 -2.78
N TYR A 128 9.17 -5.98 -3.79
CA TYR A 128 9.37 -7.43 -3.65
C TYR A 128 10.48 -7.76 -2.64
N SER A 129 11.59 -7.01 -2.66
CA SER A 129 12.68 -7.15 -1.70
C SER A 129 12.20 -6.92 -0.27
N MET A 130 11.40 -5.86 -0.05
CA MET A 130 10.86 -5.50 1.26
C MET A 130 9.84 -6.54 1.78
N ILE A 131 9.00 -7.10 0.90
CA ILE A 131 8.11 -8.22 1.27
C ILE A 131 8.93 -9.42 1.74
N GLN A 132 10.01 -9.74 1.02
CA GLN A 132 10.88 -10.86 1.41
C GLN A 132 11.60 -10.60 2.73
N GLU A 133 12.10 -9.38 2.94
CA GLU A 133 12.79 -8.98 4.17
C GLU A 133 11.86 -9.04 5.38
N LEU A 134 10.63 -8.53 5.24
CA LEU A 134 9.62 -8.68 6.28
C LEU A 134 9.32 -10.15 6.56
N GLY A 135 9.09 -10.96 5.52
CA GLY A 135 8.84 -12.40 5.66
C GLY A 135 9.95 -13.13 6.40
N ASN A 136 11.22 -12.78 6.13
CA ASN A 136 12.37 -13.33 6.84
C ASN A 136 12.36 -12.91 8.31
N SER A 137 12.09 -11.64 8.59
CA SER A 137 12.12 -11.06 9.94
C SER A 137 11.05 -11.64 10.87
N ILE A 138 9.90 -12.05 10.31
CA ILE A 138 8.75 -12.57 11.09
C ILE A 138 8.57 -14.10 10.97
N GLY A 139 9.55 -14.82 10.39
CA GLY A 139 9.48 -16.27 10.21
C GLY A 139 8.45 -16.74 9.16
N ARG A 140 8.18 -15.92 8.13
CA ARG A 140 7.26 -16.21 7.03
C ARG A 140 7.95 -16.23 5.65
N THR A 141 9.22 -16.66 5.62
CA THR A 141 10.08 -16.64 4.41
C THR A 141 9.43 -17.30 3.19
N GLU A 142 8.88 -18.50 3.35
CA GLU A 142 8.27 -19.22 2.22
C GLU A 142 6.92 -18.63 1.81
N VAL A 143 6.14 -18.09 2.75
CA VAL A 143 4.91 -17.36 2.44
C VAL A 143 5.21 -16.11 1.64
N ALA A 144 6.29 -15.38 2.00
CA ALA A 144 6.73 -14.19 1.27
C ALA A 144 7.17 -14.53 -0.16
N LYS A 145 7.94 -15.59 -0.36
CA LYS A 145 8.31 -16.05 -1.71
C LYS A 145 7.09 -16.36 -2.57
N LYS A 146 6.13 -17.08 -2.00
CA LYS A 146 4.89 -17.40 -2.69
C LYS A 146 4.09 -16.16 -3.03
N LEU A 147 3.91 -15.24 -2.08
CA LEU A 147 3.21 -13.98 -2.28
C LEU A 147 3.84 -13.16 -3.42
N ILE A 148 5.17 -13.05 -3.45
CA ILE A 148 5.88 -12.34 -4.52
C ILE A 148 5.66 -13.01 -5.88
N ALA A 149 5.70 -14.34 -5.93
CA ALA A 149 5.45 -15.09 -7.16
C ALA A 149 4.02 -14.90 -7.66
N ASP A 150 3.03 -14.93 -6.76
CA ASP A 150 1.63 -14.70 -7.07
C ASP A 150 1.41 -13.27 -7.61
N ILE A 151 1.97 -12.24 -6.93
CA ILE A 151 1.90 -10.85 -7.40
C ILE A 151 2.50 -10.69 -8.80
N LYS A 152 3.67 -11.28 -9.05
CA LYS A 152 4.33 -11.20 -10.36
C LYS A 152 3.51 -11.90 -11.46
N CYS A 153 2.94 -13.04 -11.16
CA CYS A 153 2.07 -13.80 -12.10
C CYS A 153 0.81 -13.00 -12.43
N ASP A 154 0.11 -12.49 -11.42
CA ASP A 154 -1.13 -11.75 -11.62
C ASP A 154 -0.88 -10.41 -12.34
N LEU A 155 0.22 -9.73 -12.02
CA LEU A 155 0.64 -8.51 -12.73
C LEU A 155 0.92 -8.80 -14.19
N GLN A 156 1.61 -9.90 -14.50
CA GLN A 156 1.90 -10.31 -15.89
C GLN A 156 0.61 -10.54 -16.69
N ASN A 157 -0.39 -11.20 -16.10
CA ASN A 157 -1.69 -11.40 -16.74
C ASN A 157 -2.38 -10.05 -17.07
N VAL A 158 -2.27 -9.07 -16.19
CA VAL A 158 -2.77 -7.72 -16.44
C VAL A 158 -2.00 -7.04 -17.58
N VAL A 159 -0.67 -7.12 -17.57
CA VAL A 159 0.18 -6.52 -18.62
C VAL A 159 -0.16 -7.10 -20.00
N GLU A 160 -0.33 -8.42 -20.10
CA GLU A 160 -0.70 -9.10 -21.36
C GLU A 160 -2.05 -8.61 -21.90
N LYS A 161 -3.01 -8.34 -21.03
CA LYS A 161 -4.32 -7.78 -21.39
C LYS A 161 -4.20 -6.43 -22.09
N TYR A 162 -3.26 -5.57 -21.65
CA TYR A 162 -3.11 -4.21 -22.16
C TYR A 162 -1.98 -4.02 -23.16
N GLN A 163 -1.18 -5.05 -23.48
CA GLN A 163 0.02 -4.95 -24.33
C GLN A 163 -0.23 -4.40 -25.74
N ASN A 164 -1.43 -4.62 -26.29
CA ASN A 164 -1.81 -4.20 -27.64
C ASN A 164 -2.64 -2.91 -27.67
N PHE A 165 -2.90 -2.30 -26.52
CA PHE A 165 -3.61 -1.02 -26.46
C PHE A 165 -2.70 0.14 -26.91
N PRO A 166 -3.26 1.17 -27.53
CA PRO A 166 -2.48 2.35 -27.93
C PRO A 166 -1.90 3.04 -26.70
N LYS A 167 -0.72 3.64 -26.88
CA LYS A 167 -0.11 4.45 -25.82
C LYS A 167 -0.93 5.72 -25.60
N VAL A 168 -1.15 6.07 -24.32
CA VAL A 168 -1.97 7.21 -23.90
C VAL A 168 -1.16 8.06 -22.92
N THR A 169 -1.04 9.36 -23.17
CA THR A 169 -0.35 10.27 -22.26
C THR A 169 -1.22 10.56 -21.03
N VAL A 170 -0.62 10.41 -19.84
CA VAL A 170 -1.35 10.43 -18.56
C VAL A 170 -0.77 11.46 -17.60
N TYR A 171 -1.61 12.31 -17.05
CA TYR A 171 -1.33 13.09 -15.85
C TYR A 171 -2.06 12.47 -14.67
N TYR A 172 -1.34 11.98 -13.67
CA TYR A 172 -1.93 11.49 -12.41
C TYR A 172 -1.59 12.46 -11.29
N GLU A 173 -2.58 13.23 -10.81
CA GLU A 173 -2.44 14.13 -9.66
C GLU A 173 -2.63 13.34 -8.37
N ILE A 174 -1.53 12.83 -7.78
CA ILE A 174 -1.59 11.98 -6.58
C ILE A 174 -2.11 12.74 -5.36
N ASN A 175 -1.75 14.02 -5.24
CA ASN A 175 -2.08 14.86 -4.09
C ASN A 175 -2.50 16.26 -4.50
N TYR A 176 -3.67 16.67 -4.02
CA TYR A 176 -4.24 17.99 -4.32
C TYR A 176 -3.37 19.14 -3.82
N TYR A 177 -2.92 19.07 -2.56
CA TYR A 177 -2.20 20.19 -1.92
C TYR A 177 -0.82 20.43 -2.52
N HIS A 178 -0.10 19.37 -2.83
CA HIS A 178 1.27 19.45 -3.31
C HIS A 178 1.40 19.30 -4.82
N LYS A 179 0.29 19.03 -5.53
CA LYS A 179 0.28 18.72 -6.97
C LYS A 179 1.35 17.71 -7.36
N CYS A 180 1.53 16.68 -6.51
CA CYS A 180 2.51 15.62 -6.76
C CYS A 180 2.03 14.67 -7.85
N VAL A 181 3.00 14.17 -8.59
CA VAL A 181 2.81 13.17 -9.66
C VAL A 181 3.74 11.97 -9.43
N PRO A 182 3.46 10.78 -9.97
CA PRO A 182 4.44 9.71 -9.99
C PRO A 182 5.66 10.16 -10.79
N GLY A 183 6.83 10.17 -10.15
CA GLY A 183 8.09 10.56 -10.77
C GLY A 183 8.84 9.38 -11.36
N LYS A 184 10.11 9.63 -11.73
CA LYS A 184 11.00 8.62 -12.32
C LYS A 184 11.21 7.43 -11.38
N ASP A 185 11.33 7.72 -10.07
CA ASP A 185 11.67 6.75 -9.04
C ASP A 185 10.40 6.32 -8.28
N SER A 186 9.35 5.92 -9.00
CA SER A 186 8.06 5.50 -8.43
C SER A 186 7.56 4.21 -9.08
N TYR A 187 7.22 3.20 -8.26
CA TYR A 187 6.59 1.97 -8.76
C TYR A 187 5.25 2.25 -9.47
N ILE A 188 4.54 3.33 -9.11
CA ILE A 188 3.30 3.74 -9.80
C ILE A 188 3.59 4.13 -11.25
N THR A 189 4.71 4.80 -11.52
CA THR A 189 5.15 5.11 -12.88
C THR A 189 5.40 3.82 -13.69
N GLU A 190 6.00 2.80 -13.07
CA GLU A 190 6.19 1.50 -13.71
C GLU A 190 4.84 0.84 -14.05
N LEU A 191 3.90 0.80 -13.10
CA LEU A 191 2.57 0.21 -13.31
C LEU A 191 1.80 0.90 -14.44
N ILE A 192 1.76 2.23 -14.47
CA ILE A 192 1.08 2.98 -15.53
C ILE A 192 1.70 2.67 -16.90
N LYS A 193 3.05 2.58 -16.99
CA LYS A 193 3.74 2.23 -18.24
C LYS A 193 3.42 0.80 -18.69
N MET A 194 3.36 -0.13 -17.76
CA MET A 194 3.08 -1.55 -18.05
C MET A 194 1.71 -1.76 -18.71
N VAL A 195 0.74 -0.92 -18.38
CA VAL A 195 -0.63 -1.01 -18.94
C VAL A 195 -0.88 0.00 -20.08
N GLY A 196 0.16 0.49 -20.73
CA GLY A 196 0.05 1.33 -21.93
C GLY A 196 -0.10 2.83 -21.65
N GLY A 197 -0.02 3.28 -20.41
CA GLY A 197 0.04 4.70 -20.08
C GLY A 197 1.46 5.28 -20.24
N GLU A 198 1.54 6.56 -20.59
CA GLU A 198 2.78 7.34 -20.65
C GLU A 198 2.67 8.53 -19.68
N PRO A 199 3.11 8.38 -18.38
CA PRO A 199 3.04 9.48 -17.44
C PRO A 199 3.88 10.66 -17.93
N VAL A 200 3.25 11.82 -18.14
CA VAL A 200 3.89 13.00 -18.77
C VAL A 200 5.07 13.56 -17.98
N PHE A 201 5.20 13.18 -16.70
CA PHE A 201 6.31 13.58 -15.82
C PHE A 201 7.18 12.40 -15.37
N SER A 202 7.11 11.25 -16.07
CA SER A 202 7.85 10.03 -15.70
C SER A 202 9.39 10.18 -15.68
N ASN A 203 9.94 11.25 -16.24
CA ASN A 203 11.37 11.53 -16.23
C ASN A 203 11.78 12.49 -15.09
N ARG A 204 10.83 13.02 -14.32
CA ARG A 204 11.12 13.93 -13.21
C ARG A 204 11.69 13.13 -12.03
N PRO A 205 12.88 13.50 -11.51
CA PRO A 205 13.49 12.76 -10.39
C PRO A 205 12.61 12.75 -9.15
N GLY A 206 12.69 11.67 -8.38
CA GLY A 206 11.99 11.45 -7.13
C GLY A 206 10.75 10.57 -7.29
N ILE A 207 10.20 10.14 -6.15
CA ILE A 207 9.03 9.25 -6.07
C ILE A 207 7.75 10.02 -6.39
N ALA A 208 7.60 11.21 -5.79
CA ALA A 208 6.40 12.04 -5.89
C ALA A 208 6.74 13.53 -6.05
N PRO A 209 7.43 13.92 -7.15
CA PRO A 209 7.79 15.32 -7.39
C PRO A 209 6.55 16.19 -7.59
N SER A 210 6.63 17.44 -7.13
CA SER A 210 5.61 18.46 -7.40
C SER A 210 5.76 19.03 -8.81
N VAL A 211 4.62 19.39 -9.42
CA VAL A 211 4.53 20.05 -10.72
C VAL A 211 3.59 21.24 -10.64
N THR A 212 3.78 22.22 -11.51
CA THR A 212 2.87 23.35 -11.67
C THR A 212 1.78 23.01 -12.67
N TRP A 213 0.63 23.67 -12.56
CA TRP A 213 -0.44 23.48 -13.53
C TRP A 213 -0.04 23.95 -14.94
N ASP A 214 0.77 24.99 -15.07
CA ASP A 214 1.29 25.46 -16.36
C ASP A 214 2.15 24.40 -17.06
N GLU A 215 2.92 23.61 -16.29
CA GLU A 215 3.64 22.45 -16.84
C GLU A 215 2.68 21.36 -17.35
N VAL A 216 1.56 21.12 -16.63
CA VAL A 216 0.52 20.17 -17.08
C VAL A 216 -0.13 20.63 -18.37
N VAL A 217 -0.50 21.92 -18.47
CA VAL A 217 -1.07 22.50 -19.69
C VAL A 217 -0.11 22.34 -20.87
N LYS A 218 1.19 22.58 -20.63
CA LYS A 218 2.23 22.42 -21.66
C LYS A 218 2.44 20.98 -22.07
N ALA A 219 2.37 20.04 -21.11
CA ALA A 219 2.50 18.60 -21.37
C ALA A 219 1.29 18.03 -22.11
N ASN A 220 0.12 18.68 -22.00
CA ASN A 220 -1.11 18.39 -22.72
C ASN A 220 -1.51 16.90 -22.69
N PRO A 221 -1.76 16.28 -21.51
CA PRO A 221 -2.10 14.88 -21.41
C PRO A 221 -3.45 14.53 -22.05
N ASP A 222 -3.57 13.28 -22.54
CA ASP A 222 -4.80 12.74 -23.11
C ASP A 222 -5.79 12.25 -22.03
N VAL A 223 -5.29 11.87 -20.87
CA VAL A 223 -6.07 11.45 -19.70
C VAL A 223 -5.53 12.12 -18.43
N ILE A 224 -6.43 12.59 -17.59
CA ILE A 224 -6.13 13.08 -16.24
C ILE A 224 -6.75 12.10 -15.23
N LEU A 225 -5.93 11.56 -14.34
CA LEU A 225 -6.34 10.73 -13.22
C LEU A 225 -6.33 11.54 -11.93
N ILE A 226 -7.41 11.46 -11.16
CA ILE A 226 -7.54 12.08 -9.85
C ILE A 226 -7.94 11.04 -8.80
N PRO A 227 -7.24 11.00 -7.65
CA PRO A 227 -7.53 10.02 -6.63
C PRO A 227 -8.87 10.30 -5.96
N ILE A 228 -9.68 9.27 -5.80
CA ILE A 228 -10.83 9.26 -4.91
C ILE A 228 -10.55 8.28 -3.77
N TRP A 229 -10.98 8.64 -2.57
CA TRP A 229 -10.91 7.78 -1.40
C TRP A 229 -12.32 7.26 -1.10
N ASP A 230 -12.59 5.99 -1.35
CA ASP A 230 -13.86 5.35 -0.99
C ASP A 230 -14.07 5.34 0.53
N TYR A 231 -12.96 5.42 1.26
CA TYR A 231 -12.91 5.52 2.71
C TYR A 231 -12.30 6.87 3.14
N ALA A 232 -12.85 8.01 2.69
CA ALA A 232 -12.36 9.31 3.14
C ALA A 232 -12.50 9.45 4.66
N GLY A 233 -11.44 9.06 5.37
CA GLY A 233 -11.41 8.92 6.81
C GLY A 233 -11.50 7.47 7.30
N GLY A 234 -11.67 6.49 6.42
CA GLY A 234 -11.81 5.08 6.78
C GLY A 234 -13.06 4.78 7.60
N PRO A 235 -13.26 3.52 8.00
CA PRO A 235 -14.36 3.12 8.88
C PRO A 235 -14.28 3.72 10.28
N TYR A 236 -13.21 4.45 10.59
CA TYR A 236 -12.93 5.08 11.89
C TYR A 236 -13.36 6.53 11.98
N PHE A 237 -13.90 7.11 10.89
CA PHE A 237 -14.36 8.50 10.87
C PHE A 237 -15.85 8.57 10.54
N GLU A 238 -16.59 9.34 11.33
CA GLU A 238 -17.97 9.67 11.01
C GLU A 238 -18.01 10.58 9.77
N GLY A 239 -18.68 10.12 8.73
CA GLY A 239 -18.95 10.85 7.50
C GLY A 239 -17.84 10.72 6.44
N ASN A 240 -18.20 10.15 5.31
CA ASN A 240 -17.44 10.22 4.08
C ASN A 240 -17.41 11.65 3.57
N LYS A 241 -16.30 12.35 3.76
CA LYS A 241 -16.08 13.65 3.13
C LYS A 241 -15.43 13.41 1.76
N VAL A 242 -16.23 13.00 0.79
CA VAL A 242 -15.82 13.01 -0.62
C VAL A 242 -15.30 14.41 -0.94
N GLY A 243 -14.07 14.48 -1.45
CA GLY A 243 -13.46 15.74 -1.88
C GLY A 243 -12.60 16.46 -0.85
N TRP A 244 -12.49 15.99 0.39
CA TRP A 244 -11.56 16.60 1.34
C TRP A 244 -10.11 16.26 0.97
N GLY A 245 -9.34 17.26 0.49
CA GLY A 245 -7.97 17.07 0.04
C GLY A 245 -7.83 16.32 -1.29
N THR A 246 -8.91 16.20 -2.06
CA THR A 246 -8.91 15.64 -3.41
C THR A 246 -9.31 16.70 -4.44
N THR A 247 -8.72 16.60 -5.61
CA THR A 247 -9.14 17.36 -6.79
C THR A 247 -10.49 16.85 -7.30
N THR A 248 -11.25 17.71 -7.95
CA THR A 248 -12.48 17.32 -8.66
C THR A 248 -12.34 17.63 -10.15
N PRO A 249 -13.06 16.93 -11.05
CA PRO A 249 -13.08 17.28 -12.47
C PRO A 249 -13.51 18.71 -12.71
N PHE A 250 -14.46 19.21 -11.93
CA PHE A 250 -14.92 20.60 -11.98
C PHE A 250 -13.80 21.59 -11.65
N GLU A 251 -13.07 21.37 -10.56
CA GLU A 251 -11.94 22.23 -10.17
C GLU A 251 -10.84 22.23 -11.23
N ILE A 252 -10.47 21.06 -11.77
CA ILE A 252 -9.49 20.96 -12.87
C ILE A 252 -9.95 21.74 -14.10
N ALA A 253 -11.19 21.60 -14.51
CA ALA A 253 -11.74 22.27 -15.70
C ALA A 253 -11.73 23.80 -15.58
N HIS A 254 -11.71 24.34 -14.35
CA HIS A 254 -11.68 25.78 -14.08
C HIS A 254 -10.27 26.35 -13.82
N ARG A 255 -9.23 25.52 -13.86
CA ARG A 255 -7.85 26.03 -13.79
C ARG A 255 -7.48 26.84 -15.04
N LYS A 256 -6.63 27.84 -14.88
CA LYS A 256 -6.19 28.69 -15.99
C LYS A 256 -5.59 27.87 -17.14
N GLY A 257 -6.12 28.02 -18.35
CA GLY A 257 -5.63 27.28 -19.54
C GLY A 257 -6.12 25.84 -19.67
N ALA A 258 -6.96 25.36 -18.76
CA ALA A 258 -7.49 24.00 -18.76
C ALA A 258 -8.21 23.63 -20.08
N SER A 259 -8.96 24.57 -20.67
CA SER A 259 -9.64 24.37 -21.94
C SER A 259 -8.73 24.01 -23.12
N ASN A 260 -7.40 24.18 -22.99
CA ASN A 260 -6.43 23.80 -24.01
C ASN A 260 -5.93 22.34 -23.84
N VAL A 261 -6.20 21.68 -22.71
CA VAL A 261 -5.72 20.33 -22.41
C VAL A 261 -6.61 19.27 -23.07
N ASN A 262 -6.01 18.31 -23.80
CA ASN A 262 -6.71 17.26 -24.51
C ASN A 262 -7.66 16.46 -23.62
N ALA A 263 -7.21 16.06 -22.44
CA ALA A 263 -8.02 15.32 -21.48
C ALA A 263 -9.31 16.07 -21.12
N ILE A 264 -9.24 17.38 -20.98
CA ILE A 264 -10.40 18.21 -20.62
C ILE A 264 -11.33 18.41 -21.82
N LYS A 265 -10.78 18.70 -23.01
CA LYS A 265 -11.57 18.79 -24.26
C LYS A 265 -12.38 17.54 -24.55
N ASN A 266 -11.79 16.38 -24.22
CA ASN A 266 -12.37 15.07 -24.53
C ASN A 266 -13.13 14.44 -23.35
N GLY A 267 -13.31 15.16 -22.24
CA GLY A 267 -14.01 14.65 -21.05
C GLY A 267 -13.30 13.52 -20.31
N LYS A 268 -11.97 13.40 -20.49
CA LYS A 268 -11.15 12.29 -19.92
C LYS A 268 -10.46 12.71 -18.62
N VAL A 269 -11.19 13.36 -17.72
CA VAL A 269 -10.77 13.63 -16.33
C VAL A 269 -11.47 12.63 -15.42
N ARG A 270 -10.74 11.67 -14.90
CA ARG A 270 -11.30 10.44 -14.33
C ARG A 270 -10.85 10.21 -12.90
N TYR A 271 -11.78 9.75 -12.08
CA TYR A 271 -11.44 9.28 -10.73
C TYR A 271 -10.77 7.91 -10.78
N ILE A 272 -9.83 7.71 -9.87
CA ILE A 272 -9.21 6.40 -9.62
C ILE A 272 -9.13 6.14 -8.12
N ASN A 273 -9.43 4.90 -7.71
CA ASN A 273 -9.45 4.51 -6.30
C ASN A 273 -8.05 4.60 -5.67
N SER A 274 -7.87 5.54 -4.76
CA SER A 274 -6.59 5.82 -4.11
C SER A 274 -6.15 4.70 -3.17
N ALA A 275 -7.07 4.11 -2.43
CA ALA A 275 -6.74 3.03 -1.49
C ALA A 275 -6.23 1.78 -2.22
N LYS A 276 -6.73 1.51 -3.43
CA LYS A 276 -6.31 0.36 -4.24
C LYS A 276 -5.07 0.64 -5.09
N THR A 277 -4.79 1.90 -5.45
CA THR A 277 -3.71 2.24 -6.41
C THR A 277 -2.43 2.78 -5.78
N LYS A 278 -2.45 3.13 -4.49
CA LYS A 278 -1.30 3.70 -3.78
C LYS A 278 -0.75 2.80 -2.66
N GLN A 279 -1.06 1.51 -2.70
CA GLN A 279 -0.56 0.56 -1.71
C GLN A 279 0.37 -0.44 -2.40
N ALA A 280 1.68 -0.23 -2.24
CA ALA A 280 2.70 -1.15 -2.71
C ALA A 280 2.59 -2.48 -1.96
N GLY A 281 2.47 -3.60 -2.68
CA GLY A 281 2.34 -4.93 -2.09
C GLY A 281 1.28 -5.79 -2.78
N PRO A 282 0.43 -6.51 -2.03
CA PRO A 282 -0.59 -7.41 -2.60
C PRO A 282 -1.56 -6.75 -3.57
N GLN A 283 -1.75 -5.42 -3.47
CA GLN A 283 -2.64 -4.64 -4.33
C GLN A 283 -2.04 -4.28 -5.71
N ILE A 284 -0.77 -4.58 -5.98
CA ILE A 284 -0.09 -4.21 -7.22
C ILE A 284 -0.85 -4.66 -8.47
N PRO A 285 -1.30 -5.93 -8.62
CA PRO A 285 -2.05 -6.36 -9.80
C PRO A 285 -3.40 -5.63 -9.94
N VAL A 286 -4.09 -5.40 -8.82
CA VAL A 286 -5.36 -4.65 -8.79
C VAL A 286 -5.13 -3.20 -9.21
N ALA A 287 -4.05 -2.57 -8.73
CA ALA A 287 -3.66 -1.21 -9.12
C ALA A 287 -3.40 -1.12 -10.62
N ALA A 288 -2.63 -2.06 -11.18
CA ALA A 288 -2.33 -2.12 -12.61
C ALA A 288 -3.61 -2.27 -13.45
N GLU A 289 -4.53 -3.19 -13.05
CA GLU A 289 -5.81 -3.37 -13.72
C GLU A 289 -6.67 -2.11 -13.68
N LEU A 290 -6.73 -1.42 -12.53
CA LEU A 290 -7.45 -0.16 -12.40
C LEU A 290 -6.84 0.94 -13.28
N PHE A 291 -5.50 1.06 -13.33
CA PHE A 291 -4.84 1.98 -14.24
C PHE A 291 -5.19 1.67 -15.69
N GLY A 292 -5.05 0.40 -16.11
CA GLY A 292 -5.36 -0.02 -17.46
C GLY A 292 -6.80 0.29 -17.86
N LYS A 293 -7.77 -0.13 -17.05
CA LYS A 293 -9.20 0.17 -17.28
C LYS A 293 -9.45 1.67 -17.37
N THR A 294 -8.94 2.45 -16.41
CA THR A 294 -9.23 3.88 -16.35
C THR A 294 -8.57 4.66 -17.48
N ILE A 295 -7.36 4.30 -17.90
CA ILE A 295 -6.63 4.96 -18.98
C ILE A 295 -7.30 4.69 -20.33
N HIS A 296 -7.69 3.44 -20.58
CA HIS A 296 -8.20 2.97 -21.88
C HIS A 296 -9.73 2.97 -22.01
N ALA A 297 -10.47 3.40 -20.97
CA ALA A 297 -11.92 3.48 -21.09
C ALA A 297 -12.33 4.37 -22.27
N GLU A 298 -13.27 3.88 -23.09
CA GLU A 298 -13.81 4.62 -24.22
C GLU A 298 -14.79 5.71 -23.75
N SER A 299 -15.54 5.40 -22.70
CA SER A 299 -16.51 6.32 -22.09
C SER A 299 -16.45 6.26 -20.56
N ASP A 300 -16.99 7.25 -19.88
CA ASP A 300 -17.09 7.23 -18.42
C ASP A 300 -18.08 6.16 -17.92
N PHE A 301 -18.95 5.64 -18.80
CA PHE A 301 -19.84 4.51 -18.50
C PHE A 301 -19.07 3.22 -18.23
N ASP A 302 -17.92 3.02 -18.90
CA ASP A 302 -17.07 1.85 -18.69
C ASP A 302 -16.43 1.82 -17.30
N LEU A 303 -16.38 2.98 -16.63
CA LEU A 303 -15.83 3.13 -15.27
C LEU A 303 -16.86 2.85 -14.18
N LEU A 304 -18.15 2.89 -14.46
CA LEU A 304 -19.21 2.61 -13.49
C LEU A 304 -19.32 1.11 -13.14
N ASN A 305 -18.70 0.24 -13.92
CA ASN A 305 -18.70 -1.21 -13.72
C ASN A 305 -17.35 -1.72 -13.14
N ILE A 306 -16.58 -0.85 -12.49
CA ILE A 306 -15.34 -1.23 -11.81
C ILE A 306 -15.66 -1.53 -10.34
N ASP A 307 -16.17 -2.72 -10.08
CA ASP A 307 -16.32 -3.29 -8.73
C ASP A 307 -14.99 -3.86 -8.19
#